data_0d49a8b63fb412d430acaf1be3ce450b
#
_entry.id   0d49a8b63fb412d430acaf1be3ce450b
#
_cell.length_a   1.000
_cell.length_b   1.000
_cell.length_c   1.000
_cell.angle_alpha   90.00
_cell.angle_beta   90.00
_cell.angle_gamma   90.00
#
_symmetry.space_group_name_H-M   'P 1'
#
loop_
_entity.id
_entity.type
_entity.pdbx_description
1 polymer ?
#
loop_
_entity_poly.entity_id
_entity_poly.type
_entity_poly.pdbx_seq_one_letter_code
_entity_poly.pdbx_strand_id
1 'polypeptide(L)'
;MSVVSTSTRDLLETPVLKSAISKASRRLMPMLVILYVVAFLDRTNVGFAEAALGVDKGITAGAYALGAGIFFIGYALFEIPSNLLLTKFGAKIWLARIAITWGIVSACFAFVQGETSFIILRFLLGVTEAGLFPGVIMFLAAWFPNKVRVKMFAIFYLAQPFSQMLGAPLSGWLINIGDQVPGVQGWQVMFFSEGMLAVLAGVAAFFFLINSPQDAKFLTKEEKSALLEVMALEDTVKEESGPRGVLAAMKNGKVWYFTVIYFCLQIAVYGVTFYLPQQVAQLTGQKVGLAVGLLAAIPWFFGIFACYFIGKAANTVVRRRVWGTGLFISTGLCIFGSAWAGANHMPALGIIFITLAVCSFLSIGPIAWSYPTAFLTGTAAAAGIGLINSLGNLGGFVAPILRTTVNQATASDTGTMGVYALGVLPFLAAAMMFATKRFKNKADELLEK
;
A
#
# COMPACT_ATOMS: atom_id res chain seq x y z
N MET A 1 33.04 -34.87 19.00
CA MET A 1 31.81 -34.33 19.61
C MET A 1 30.94 -33.83 18.47
N SER A 2 29.91 -34.57 18.11
CA SER A 2 28.95 -34.20 17.05
C SER A 2 28.07 -33.06 17.60
N VAL A 3 28.26 -31.88 17.10
CA VAL A 3 27.30 -30.79 17.29
C VAL A 3 26.04 -31.22 16.52
N VAL A 4 25.02 -31.63 17.26
CA VAL A 4 23.68 -31.85 16.73
C VAL A 4 23.20 -30.48 16.23
N SER A 5 23.24 -30.24 14.93
CA SER A 5 22.64 -29.06 14.31
C SER A 5 21.12 -29.18 14.47
N THR A 6 20.61 -28.67 15.60
CA THR A 6 19.17 -28.49 15.79
C THR A 6 18.69 -27.63 14.63
N SER A 7 17.88 -28.19 13.75
CA SER A 7 17.41 -27.43 12.59
C SER A 7 16.57 -26.25 13.06
N THR A 8 16.67 -25.11 12.41
CA THR A 8 15.82 -23.92 12.67
C THR A 8 14.33 -24.31 12.72
N ARG A 9 13.98 -25.39 12.04
CA ARG A 9 12.62 -25.95 12.03
C ARG A 9 12.22 -26.55 13.37
N ASP A 10 13.14 -27.28 14.03
CA ASP A 10 12.89 -27.93 15.33
C ASP A 10 12.78 -26.87 16.45
N LEU A 11 13.59 -25.83 16.36
CA LEU A 11 13.52 -24.69 17.30
C LEU A 11 12.18 -23.96 17.20
N LEU A 12 11.64 -23.75 15.98
CA LEU A 12 10.34 -23.10 15.77
C LEU A 12 9.15 -23.89 16.35
N GLU A 13 9.30 -25.19 16.59
CA GLU A 13 8.26 -26.05 17.16
C GLU A 13 8.26 -26.05 18.70
N THR A 14 9.27 -25.44 19.35
CA THR A 14 9.35 -25.42 20.83
C THR A 14 8.20 -24.61 21.45
N PRO A 15 7.58 -25.08 22.52
CA PRO A 15 6.49 -24.37 23.20
C PRO A 15 6.87 -22.96 23.67
N VAL A 16 8.13 -22.79 24.11
CA VAL A 16 8.67 -21.50 24.59
C VAL A 16 8.70 -20.48 23.46
N LEU A 17 9.22 -20.85 22.31
CA LEU A 17 9.29 -19.95 21.16
C LEU A 17 7.91 -19.64 20.57
N LYS A 18 6.99 -20.62 20.52
CA LYS A 18 5.60 -20.39 20.12
C LYS A 18 4.90 -19.38 21.06
N SER A 19 5.15 -19.50 22.37
CA SER A 19 4.65 -18.54 23.37
C SER A 19 5.20 -17.13 23.14
N ALA A 20 6.53 -17.00 22.97
CA ALA A 20 7.18 -15.73 22.69
C ALA A 20 6.60 -15.04 21.44
N ILE A 21 6.50 -15.77 20.33
CA ILE A 21 5.92 -15.28 19.07
C ILE A 21 4.46 -14.84 19.25
N SER A 22 3.66 -15.65 19.97
CA SER A 22 2.25 -15.32 20.20
C SER A 22 2.09 -14.03 21.03
N LYS A 23 2.88 -13.89 22.10
CA LYS A 23 2.88 -12.67 22.93
C LYS A 23 3.33 -11.44 22.14
N ALA A 24 4.44 -11.55 21.38
CA ALA A 24 4.95 -10.49 20.54
C ALA A 24 3.92 -10.07 19.49
N SER A 25 3.32 -11.04 18.79
CA SER A 25 2.34 -10.73 17.73
C SER A 25 1.08 -10.05 18.29
N ARG A 26 0.52 -10.53 19.42
CA ARG A 26 -0.67 -9.92 20.04
C ARG A 26 -0.42 -8.50 20.55
N ARG A 27 0.80 -8.19 20.95
CA ARG A 27 1.14 -6.88 21.50
C ARG A 27 1.56 -5.87 20.44
N LEU A 28 2.33 -6.28 19.43
CA LEU A 28 2.96 -5.36 18.48
C LEU A 28 2.16 -5.21 17.19
N MET A 29 1.58 -6.30 16.67
CA MET A 29 0.89 -6.27 15.38
C MET A 29 -0.31 -5.33 15.34
N PRO A 30 -1.18 -5.24 16.37
CA PRO A 30 -2.30 -4.30 16.33
C PRO A 30 -1.85 -2.86 16.10
N MET A 31 -0.78 -2.42 16.79
CA MET A 31 -0.25 -1.06 16.62
C MET A 31 0.30 -0.81 15.20
N LEU A 32 1.03 -1.77 14.64
CA LEU A 32 1.54 -1.67 13.27
C LEU A 32 0.39 -1.62 12.25
N VAL A 33 -0.65 -2.43 12.44
CA VAL A 33 -1.86 -2.43 11.61
C VAL A 33 -2.58 -1.08 11.71
N ILE A 34 -2.76 -0.54 12.90
CA ILE A 34 -3.38 0.78 13.12
C ILE A 34 -2.59 1.87 12.38
N LEU A 35 -1.26 1.91 12.53
CA LEU A 35 -0.42 2.88 11.82
C LEU A 35 -0.62 2.81 10.30
N TYR A 36 -0.71 1.59 9.75
CA TYR A 36 -0.87 1.41 8.31
C TYR A 36 -2.29 1.72 7.81
N VAL A 37 -3.30 1.40 8.62
CA VAL A 37 -4.70 1.79 8.35
C VAL A 37 -4.82 3.30 8.28
N VAL A 38 -4.27 4.01 9.25
CA VAL A 38 -4.33 5.48 9.30
C VAL A 38 -3.52 6.10 8.16
N ALA A 39 -2.34 5.54 7.81
CA ALA A 39 -1.56 6.02 6.67
C ALA A 39 -2.31 5.92 5.34
N PHE A 40 -3.03 4.82 5.10
CA PHE A 40 -3.84 4.70 3.88
C PHE A 40 -5.11 5.54 3.91
N LEU A 41 -5.67 5.81 5.07
CA LEU A 41 -6.76 6.75 5.25
C LEU A 41 -6.33 8.16 4.80
N ASP A 42 -5.24 8.68 5.37
CA ASP A 42 -4.69 10.01 5.04
C ASP A 42 -4.20 10.12 3.59
N ARG A 43 -3.75 9.01 3.00
CA ARG A 43 -3.30 9.00 1.59
C ARG A 43 -4.45 9.15 0.61
N THR A 44 -5.63 8.66 0.94
CA THR A 44 -6.77 8.54 0.01
C THR A 44 -7.93 9.47 0.30
N ASN A 45 -8.00 10.08 1.50
CA ASN A 45 -9.02 11.04 1.88
C ASN A 45 -9.12 12.25 0.92
N VAL A 46 -8.00 12.61 0.28
CA VAL A 46 -7.96 13.69 -0.72
C VAL A 46 -8.96 13.48 -1.85
N GLY A 47 -9.29 12.22 -2.20
CA GLY A 47 -10.31 11.91 -3.19
C GLY A 47 -11.72 12.31 -2.79
N PHE A 48 -12.01 12.37 -1.49
CA PHE A 48 -13.29 12.86 -0.97
C PHE A 48 -13.40 14.39 -1.04
N ALA A 49 -12.30 15.10 -1.00
CA ALA A 49 -12.26 16.56 -0.99
C ALA A 49 -12.12 17.18 -2.40
N GLU A 50 -11.86 16.39 -3.46
CA GLU A 50 -11.55 16.90 -4.82
C GLU A 50 -12.52 18.00 -5.30
N ALA A 51 -13.81 17.68 -5.35
CA ALA A 51 -14.82 18.63 -5.86
C ALA A 51 -14.96 19.85 -4.96
N ALA A 52 -14.97 19.66 -3.63
CA ALA A 52 -15.10 20.74 -2.68
C ALA A 52 -13.89 21.70 -2.71
N LEU A 53 -12.67 21.16 -2.81
CA LEU A 53 -11.45 21.96 -2.96
C LEU A 53 -11.46 22.80 -4.25
N GLY A 54 -12.02 22.25 -5.35
CA GLY A 54 -12.23 23.00 -6.59
C GLY A 54 -13.17 24.18 -6.41
N VAL A 55 -14.31 23.96 -5.78
CA VAL A 55 -15.35 24.99 -5.55
C VAL A 55 -14.89 26.05 -4.51
N ASP A 56 -14.39 25.60 -3.35
CA ASP A 56 -14.14 26.46 -2.21
C ASP A 56 -12.79 27.19 -2.27
N LYS A 57 -11.79 26.60 -2.92
CA LYS A 57 -10.40 27.10 -2.94
C LYS A 57 -9.85 27.33 -4.34
N GLY A 58 -10.66 27.11 -5.38
CA GLY A 58 -10.25 27.32 -6.78
C GLY A 58 -9.15 26.37 -7.25
N ILE A 59 -9.02 25.19 -6.62
CA ILE A 59 -8.02 24.19 -7.01
C ILE A 59 -8.46 23.56 -8.32
N THR A 60 -7.72 23.82 -9.40
CA THR A 60 -8.02 23.27 -10.72
C THR A 60 -7.77 21.75 -10.75
N ALA A 61 -8.42 21.07 -11.71
CA ALA A 61 -8.19 19.63 -11.91
C ALA A 61 -6.71 19.30 -12.18
N GLY A 62 -5.97 20.21 -12.86
CA GLY A 62 -4.52 20.07 -13.08
C GLY A 62 -3.73 20.17 -11.79
N ALA A 63 -4.01 21.16 -10.95
CA ALA A 63 -3.35 21.33 -9.65
C ALA A 63 -3.70 20.20 -8.69
N TYR A 64 -4.96 19.71 -8.72
CA TYR A 64 -5.35 18.53 -7.96
C TYR A 64 -4.57 17.29 -8.40
N ALA A 65 -4.49 17.03 -9.70
CA ALA A 65 -3.75 15.89 -10.24
C ALA A 65 -2.26 15.94 -9.89
N LEU A 66 -1.64 17.14 -10.00
CA LEU A 66 -0.26 17.34 -9.58
C LEU A 66 -0.11 17.12 -8.08
N GLY A 67 -0.99 17.70 -7.24
CA GLY A 67 -0.96 17.53 -5.80
C GLY A 67 -1.17 16.09 -5.37
N ALA A 68 -2.13 15.37 -5.96
CA ALA A 68 -2.34 13.95 -5.68
C ALA A 68 -1.09 13.12 -6.00
N GLY A 69 -0.42 13.44 -7.11
CA GLY A 69 0.79 12.72 -7.56
C GLY A 69 2.07 13.12 -6.83
N ILE A 70 2.31 14.42 -6.54
CA ILE A 70 3.58 14.92 -5.97
C ILE A 70 3.93 14.30 -4.62
N PHE A 71 2.95 13.80 -3.90
CA PHE A 71 3.13 12.97 -2.72
C PHE A 71 4.14 11.85 -2.95
N PHE A 72 4.02 11.12 -4.08
CA PHE A 72 4.90 9.99 -4.38
C PHE A 72 6.34 10.42 -4.69
N ILE A 73 6.54 11.62 -5.21
CA ILE A 73 7.88 12.20 -5.40
C ILE A 73 8.51 12.49 -4.04
N GLY A 74 7.79 13.17 -3.14
CA GLY A 74 8.26 13.41 -1.77
C GLY A 74 8.56 12.11 -1.05
N TYR A 75 7.66 11.13 -1.14
CA TYR A 75 7.81 9.81 -0.55
C TYR A 75 9.07 9.08 -1.06
N ALA A 76 9.25 8.98 -2.38
CA ALA A 76 10.39 8.27 -2.99
C ALA A 76 11.74 8.91 -2.68
N LEU A 77 11.83 10.24 -2.69
CA LEU A 77 13.07 10.97 -2.39
C LEU A 77 13.52 10.79 -0.93
N PHE A 78 12.58 10.71 -0.01
CA PHE A 78 12.88 10.65 1.42
C PHE A 78 12.78 9.24 2.03
N GLU A 79 12.38 8.23 1.27
CA GLU A 79 12.28 6.84 1.75
C GLU A 79 13.61 6.30 2.24
N ILE A 80 14.69 6.45 1.45
CA ILE A 80 16.04 5.99 1.84
C ILE A 80 16.61 6.79 3.02
N PRO A 81 16.65 8.13 3.01
CA PRO A 81 17.08 8.91 4.17
C PRO A 81 16.32 8.57 5.45
N SER A 82 15.01 8.41 5.35
CA SER A 82 14.15 8.05 6.51
C SER A 82 14.53 6.70 7.10
N ASN A 83 14.80 5.69 6.26
CA ASN A 83 15.21 4.37 6.72
C ASN A 83 16.59 4.35 7.36
N LEU A 84 17.53 5.15 6.86
CA LEU A 84 18.85 5.34 7.50
C LEU A 84 18.70 5.95 8.90
N LEU A 85 17.79 6.90 9.06
CA LEU A 85 17.52 7.51 10.36
C LEU A 85 16.80 6.53 11.30
N LEU A 86 15.92 5.66 10.76
CA LEU A 86 15.28 4.59 11.53
C LEU A 86 16.32 3.63 12.15
N THR A 87 17.36 3.25 11.40
CA THR A 87 18.43 2.40 11.94
C THR A 87 19.21 3.08 13.06
N LYS A 88 19.38 4.41 12.97
CA LYS A 88 20.10 5.20 13.98
C LYS A 88 19.31 5.44 15.25
N PHE A 89 18.01 5.79 15.15
CA PHE A 89 17.18 6.18 16.28
C PHE A 89 16.31 5.05 16.85
N GLY A 90 16.26 3.92 16.14
CA GLY A 90 15.40 2.79 16.48
C GLY A 90 13.98 2.93 15.96
N ALA A 91 13.36 1.79 15.66
CA ALA A 91 12.05 1.73 14.99
C ALA A 91 10.93 2.36 15.83
N LYS A 92 10.93 2.16 17.16
CA LYS A 92 9.94 2.74 18.07
C LYS A 92 9.82 4.26 17.92
N ILE A 93 10.96 4.96 18.11
CA ILE A 93 10.98 6.43 18.06
C ILE A 93 10.69 6.92 16.64
N TRP A 94 11.28 6.25 15.64
CA TRP A 94 11.20 6.72 14.27
C TRP A 94 9.82 6.52 13.65
N LEU A 95 9.16 5.37 13.85
CA LEU A 95 7.80 5.12 13.39
C LEU A 95 6.79 6.05 14.08
N ALA A 96 6.95 6.28 15.39
CA ALA A 96 6.13 7.25 16.12
C ALA A 96 6.30 8.66 15.56
N ARG A 97 7.56 9.11 15.33
CA ARG A 97 7.85 10.41 14.72
C ARG A 97 7.22 10.54 13.33
N ILE A 98 7.39 9.52 12.48
CA ILE A 98 6.76 9.48 11.15
C ILE A 98 5.26 9.74 11.31
N ALA A 99 4.56 8.97 12.16
CA ALA A 99 3.11 9.08 12.33
C ALA A 99 2.67 10.46 12.85
N ILE A 100 3.35 11.00 13.84
CA ILE A 100 3.05 12.32 14.39
C ILE A 100 3.26 13.41 13.33
N THR A 101 4.39 13.39 12.62
CA THR A 101 4.72 14.44 11.65
C THR A 101 3.81 14.42 10.43
N TRP A 102 3.49 13.24 9.86
CA TRP A 102 2.53 13.19 8.76
C TRP A 102 1.13 13.58 9.21
N GLY A 103 0.70 13.16 10.43
CA GLY A 103 -0.61 13.50 10.97
C GLY A 103 -0.79 15.01 11.14
N ILE A 104 0.25 15.73 11.61
CA ILE A 104 0.25 17.20 11.68
C ILE A 104 0.10 17.79 10.27
N VAL A 105 0.89 17.33 9.30
CA VAL A 105 0.79 17.81 7.92
C VAL A 105 -0.57 17.50 7.31
N SER A 106 -1.14 16.30 7.58
CA SER A 106 -2.49 15.94 7.16
C SER A 106 -3.55 16.87 7.76
N ALA A 107 -3.47 17.16 9.07
CA ALA A 107 -4.39 18.11 9.71
C ALA A 107 -4.26 19.53 9.13
N CYS A 108 -3.07 19.95 8.68
CA CYS A 108 -2.86 21.26 8.04
C CYS A 108 -3.62 21.42 6.72
N PHE A 109 -4.04 20.31 6.05
CA PHE A 109 -4.90 20.44 4.86
C PHE A 109 -6.23 21.13 5.14
N ALA A 110 -6.74 21.08 6.37
CA ALA A 110 -7.92 21.86 6.78
C ALA A 110 -7.77 23.38 6.55
N PHE A 111 -6.54 23.85 6.46
CA PHE A 111 -6.21 25.29 6.30
C PHE A 111 -5.68 25.65 4.90
N VAL A 112 -5.87 24.78 3.91
CA VAL A 112 -5.49 25.04 2.52
C VAL A 112 -6.22 26.30 1.99
N GLN A 113 -5.44 27.20 1.32
CA GLN A 113 -5.96 28.45 0.79
C GLN A 113 -5.99 28.52 -0.75
N GLY A 114 -5.38 27.54 -1.43
CA GLY A 114 -5.32 27.48 -2.89
C GLY A 114 -4.31 26.45 -3.39
N GLU A 115 -4.07 26.44 -4.68
CA GLU A 115 -3.25 25.41 -5.39
C GLU A 115 -1.85 25.24 -4.80
N THR A 116 -1.12 26.34 -4.59
CA THR A 116 0.26 26.31 -4.09
C THR A 116 0.34 25.66 -2.71
N SER A 117 -0.51 26.05 -1.77
CA SER A 117 -0.54 25.47 -0.42
C SER A 117 -0.93 23.99 -0.45
N PHE A 118 -1.86 23.61 -1.33
CA PHE A 118 -2.25 22.21 -1.53
C PHE A 118 -1.08 21.36 -2.04
N ILE A 119 -0.38 21.80 -3.09
CA ILE A 119 0.74 21.08 -3.67
C ILE A 119 1.89 20.94 -2.68
N ILE A 120 2.22 22.02 -1.94
CA ILE A 120 3.28 22.01 -0.91
C ILE A 120 2.93 21.02 0.20
N LEU A 121 1.71 21.05 0.73
CA LEU A 121 1.28 20.12 1.78
C LEU A 121 1.28 18.65 1.28
N ARG A 122 0.87 18.39 0.03
CA ARG A 122 0.94 17.05 -0.57
C ARG A 122 2.37 16.54 -0.69
N PHE A 123 3.32 17.39 -1.10
CA PHE A 123 4.74 17.04 -1.12
C PHE A 123 5.26 16.74 0.29
N LEU A 124 4.98 17.65 1.26
CA LEU A 124 5.39 17.47 2.65
C LEU A 124 4.78 16.22 3.30
N LEU A 125 3.53 15.89 2.96
CA LEU A 125 2.89 14.66 3.42
C LEU A 125 3.68 13.43 2.94
N GLY A 126 4.09 13.41 1.67
CA GLY A 126 4.96 12.35 1.13
C GLY A 126 6.31 12.27 1.86
N VAL A 127 6.96 13.39 2.10
CA VAL A 127 8.23 13.49 2.84
C VAL A 127 8.09 12.95 4.27
N THR A 128 7.04 13.33 4.97
CA THR A 128 6.85 12.98 6.39
C THR A 128 6.38 11.54 6.58
N GLU A 129 5.62 10.96 5.64
CA GLU A 129 5.18 9.57 5.64
C GLU A 129 6.29 8.61 5.15
N ALA A 130 7.28 9.12 4.43
CA ALA A 130 8.36 8.32 3.86
C ALA A 130 9.07 7.46 4.91
N GLY A 131 9.28 6.18 4.56
CA GLY A 131 9.95 5.21 5.43
C GLY A 131 9.03 4.41 6.35
N LEU A 132 7.72 4.68 6.38
CA LEU A 132 6.79 3.89 7.22
C LEU A 132 6.77 2.41 6.80
N PHE A 133 6.51 2.14 5.53
CA PHE A 133 6.37 0.78 5.02
C PHE A 133 7.67 -0.04 5.18
N PRO A 134 8.83 0.41 4.65
CA PRO A 134 10.08 -0.31 4.86
C PRO A 134 10.51 -0.33 6.34
N GLY A 135 10.19 0.70 7.11
CA GLY A 135 10.44 0.73 8.55
C GLY A 135 9.68 -0.36 9.31
N VAL A 136 8.44 -0.63 8.94
CA VAL A 136 7.68 -1.75 9.51
C VAL A 136 8.27 -3.09 9.07
N ILE A 137 8.72 -3.24 7.82
CA ILE A 137 9.40 -4.47 7.39
C ILE A 137 10.65 -4.72 8.22
N MET A 138 11.47 -3.68 8.46
CA MET A 138 12.65 -3.78 9.33
C MET A 138 12.28 -4.12 10.77
N PHE A 139 11.23 -3.51 11.31
CA PHE A 139 10.70 -3.83 12.64
C PHE A 139 10.26 -5.30 12.74
N LEU A 140 9.49 -5.78 11.75
CA LEU A 140 9.08 -7.19 11.72
C LEU A 140 10.28 -8.14 11.59
N ALA A 141 11.34 -7.73 10.89
CA ALA A 141 12.57 -8.50 10.79
C ALA A 141 13.34 -8.57 12.12
N ALA A 142 13.25 -7.53 12.94
CA ALA A 142 13.87 -7.50 14.27
C ALA A 142 13.08 -8.30 15.33
N TRP A 143 11.83 -8.65 15.06
CA TRP A 143 10.95 -9.31 16.04
C TRP A 143 10.56 -10.74 15.68
N PHE A 144 10.55 -11.11 14.39
CA PHE A 144 9.97 -12.38 13.97
C PHE A 144 10.92 -13.17 13.07
N PRO A 145 11.15 -14.46 13.35
CA PRO A 145 11.85 -15.37 12.47
C PRO A 145 11.20 -15.40 11.07
N ASN A 146 11.99 -15.67 10.04
CA ASN A 146 11.63 -15.53 8.63
C ASN A 146 10.29 -16.22 8.26
N LYS A 147 10.11 -17.47 8.73
CA LYS A 147 8.90 -18.28 8.49
C LYS A 147 7.63 -17.62 9.07
N VAL A 148 7.75 -17.00 10.25
CA VAL A 148 6.64 -16.32 10.94
C VAL A 148 6.43 -14.91 10.38
N ARG A 149 7.51 -14.24 10.01
CA ARG A 149 7.52 -12.88 9.44
C ARG A 149 6.63 -12.76 8.21
N VAL A 150 6.64 -13.78 7.33
CA VAL A 150 5.77 -13.80 6.14
C VAL A 150 4.29 -13.69 6.53
N LYS A 151 3.86 -14.41 7.58
CA LYS A 151 2.48 -14.32 8.08
C LYS A 151 2.18 -12.96 8.70
N MET A 152 3.11 -12.43 9.49
CA MET A 152 2.96 -11.10 10.12
C MET A 152 2.87 -10.00 9.06
N PHE A 153 3.72 -10.07 8.03
CA PHE A 153 3.68 -9.15 6.90
C PHE A 153 2.36 -9.24 6.12
N ALA A 154 1.83 -10.45 5.89
CA ALA A 154 0.54 -10.62 5.23
C ALA A 154 -0.61 -9.97 6.03
N ILE A 155 -0.62 -10.12 7.36
CA ILE A 155 -1.60 -9.44 8.24
C ILE A 155 -1.46 -7.93 8.14
N PHE A 156 -0.23 -7.42 8.18
CA PHE A 156 0.06 -5.99 8.03
C PHE A 156 -0.41 -5.45 6.68
N TYR A 157 -0.14 -6.16 5.59
CA TYR A 157 -0.52 -5.74 4.24
C TYR A 157 -2.03 -5.69 4.02
N LEU A 158 -2.79 -6.56 4.69
CA LEU A 158 -4.27 -6.53 4.66
C LEU A 158 -4.85 -5.25 5.29
N ALA A 159 -4.08 -4.50 6.07
CA ALA A 159 -4.54 -3.22 6.62
C ALA A 159 -4.89 -2.20 5.52
N GLN A 160 -4.25 -2.27 4.33
CA GLN A 160 -4.55 -1.38 3.21
C GLN A 160 -6.00 -1.48 2.72
N PRO A 161 -6.51 -2.64 2.27
CA PRO A 161 -7.92 -2.73 1.85
C PRO A 161 -8.90 -2.53 3.01
N PHE A 162 -8.54 -2.90 4.24
CA PHE A 162 -9.35 -2.59 5.42
C PHE A 162 -9.44 -1.08 5.66
N SER A 163 -8.34 -0.34 5.49
CA SER A 163 -8.33 1.11 5.59
C SER A 163 -9.30 1.75 4.60
N GLN A 164 -9.30 1.29 3.36
CA GLN A 164 -10.19 1.81 2.34
C GLN A 164 -11.66 1.47 2.61
N MET A 165 -11.91 0.25 3.08
CA MET A 165 -13.27 -0.20 3.42
C MET A 165 -13.88 0.59 4.60
N LEU A 166 -13.09 0.86 5.63
CA LEU A 166 -13.54 1.57 6.83
C LEU A 166 -13.40 3.10 6.66
N GLY A 167 -12.37 3.53 5.97
CA GLY A 167 -12.03 4.94 5.78
C GLY A 167 -13.04 5.67 4.91
N ALA A 168 -13.51 5.04 3.84
CA ALA A 168 -14.46 5.69 2.94
C ALA A 168 -15.76 6.13 3.64
N PRO A 169 -16.45 5.29 4.44
CA PRO A 169 -17.57 5.73 5.25
C PRO A 169 -17.19 6.76 6.33
N LEU A 170 -16.01 6.62 6.95
CA LEU A 170 -15.54 7.54 7.97
C LEU A 170 -15.33 8.95 7.39
N SER A 171 -14.59 9.07 6.27
CA SER A 171 -14.36 10.33 5.59
C SER A 171 -15.68 10.98 5.16
N GLY A 172 -16.59 10.20 4.57
CA GLY A 172 -17.92 10.68 4.19
C GLY A 172 -18.77 11.14 5.38
N TRP A 173 -18.71 10.45 6.51
CA TRP A 173 -19.39 10.82 7.74
C TRP A 173 -18.84 12.10 8.36
N LEU A 174 -17.52 12.27 8.38
CA LEU A 174 -16.85 13.48 8.87
C LEU A 174 -17.20 14.70 8.00
N ILE A 175 -17.30 14.53 6.67
CA ILE A 175 -17.77 15.58 5.77
C ILE A 175 -19.20 15.99 6.13
N ASN A 176 -20.11 15.02 6.28
CA ASN A 176 -21.51 15.32 6.62
C ASN A 176 -21.65 16.04 7.97
N ILE A 177 -20.84 15.69 8.97
CA ILE A 177 -20.83 16.40 10.26
C ILE A 177 -20.28 17.81 10.09
N GLY A 178 -19.18 17.96 9.37
CA GLY A 178 -18.54 19.25 9.17
C GLY A 178 -19.46 20.24 8.44
N ASP A 179 -20.20 19.78 7.45
CA ASP A 179 -21.16 20.61 6.69
C ASP A 179 -22.32 21.13 7.56
N GLN A 180 -22.53 20.57 8.74
CA GLN A 180 -23.53 21.04 9.73
C GLN A 180 -22.95 22.12 10.68
N VAL A 181 -21.64 22.34 10.66
CA VAL A 181 -20.98 23.32 11.54
C VAL A 181 -20.89 24.68 10.82
N PRO A 182 -21.54 25.75 11.34
CA PRO A 182 -21.49 27.05 10.70
C PRO A 182 -20.06 27.56 10.54
N GLY A 183 -19.73 28.02 9.32
CA GLY A 183 -18.40 28.60 9.01
C GLY A 183 -17.28 27.62 8.79
N VAL A 184 -17.54 26.30 8.80
CA VAL A 184 -16.57 25.23 8.54
C VAL A 184 -17.07 24.38 7.37
N GLN A 185 -16.16 24.00 6.49
CA GLN A 185 -16.47 23.09 5.39
C GLN A 185 -16.23 21.64 5.82
N GLY A 186 -17.04 20.69 5.34
CA GLY A 186 -16.96 19.29 5.73
C GLY A 186 -15.60 18.66 5.48
N TRP A 187 -14.94 19.02 4.37
CA TRP A 187 -13.58 18.52 4.04
C TRP A 187 -12.53 19.02 5.05
N GLN A 188 -12.71 20.17 5.67
CA GLN A 188 -11.80 20.68 6.71
C GLN A 188 -11.87 19.82 7.96
N VAL A 189 -13.10 19.45 8.40
CA VAL A 189 -13.31 18.56 9.54
C VAL A 189 -12.72 17.18 9.26
N MET A 190 -12.91 16.65 8.05
CA MET A 190 -12.34 15.37 7.64
C MET A 190 -10.81 15.38 7.74
N PHE A 191 -10.11 16.30 7.08
CA PHE A 191 -8.65 16.35 7.12
C PHE A 191 -8.09 16.58 8.52
N PHE A 192 -8.70 17.50 9.28
CA PHE A 192 -8.27 17.78 10.65
C PHE A 192 -8.42 16.54 11.55
N SER A 193 -9.59 15.91 11.52
CA SER A 193 -9.89 14.75 12.38
C SER A 193 -9.05 13.54 12.04
N GLU A 194 -8.89 13.22 10.76
CA GLU A 194 -8.08 12.07 10.30
C GLU A 194 -6.59 12.31 10.54
N GLY A 195 -6.09 13.53 10.30
CA GLY A 195 -4.73 13.91 10.65
C GLY A 195 -4.47 13.82 12.15
N MET A 196 -5.40 14.28 12.99
CA MET A 196 -5.28 14.13 14.44
C MET A 196 -5.35 12.67 14.89
N LEU A 197 -6.11 11.81 14.22
CA LEU A 197 -6.09 10.36 14.46
C LEU A 197 -4.70 9.79 14.20
N ALA A 198 -4.01 10.25 13.16
CA ALA A 198 -2.62 9.85 12.88
C ALA A 198 -1.66 10.32 13.97
N VAL A 199 -1.79 11.55 14.46
CA VAL A 199 -1.01 12.06 15.60
C VAL A 199 -1.22 11.18 16.84
N LEU A 200 -2.47 10.87 17.18
CA LEU A 200 -2.81 10.01 18.31
C LEU A 200 -2.25 8.61 18.13
N ALA A 201 -2.33 8.02 16.93
CA ALA A 201 -1.74 6.73 16.63
C ALA A 201 -0.21 6.76 16.77
N GLY A 202 0.45 7.84 16.36
CA GLY A 202 1.88 8.04 16.54
C GLY A 202 2.29 8.16 18.02
N VAL A 203 1.54 8.91 18.80
CA VAL A 203 1.75 9.00 20.26
C VAL A 203 1.54 7.62 20.90
N ALA A 204 0.48 6.90 20.55
CA ALA A 204 0.26 5.55 21.01
C ALA A 204 1.42 4.61 20.62
N ALA A 205 1.89 4.67 19.38
CA ALA A 205 3.01 3.87 18.91
C ALA A 205 4.27 4.09 19.75
N PHE A 206 4.55 5.32 20.17
CA PHE A 206 5.67 5.63 21.07
C PHE A 206 5.59 4.86 22.40
N PHE A 207 4.41 4.64 22.95
CA PHE A 207 4.25 3.89 24.20
C PHE A 207 4.15 2.37 24.00
N PHE A 208 3.55 1.91 22.91
CA PHE A 208 3.26 0.50 22.69
C PHE A 208 4.38 -0.26 21.95
N LEU A 209 5.13 0.39 21.05
CA LEU A 209 6.22 -0.26 20.31
C LEU A 209 7.47 -0.40 21.20
N ILE A 210 8.23 -1.45 20.95
CA ILE A 210 9.48 -1.77 21.63
C ILE A 210 10.50 -2.14 20.55
N ASN A 211 11.72 -1.62 20.61
CA ASN A 211 12.71 -1.76 19.53
C ASN A 211 13.13 -3.22 19.29
N SER A 212 13.35 -3.98 20.34
CA SER A 212 13.92 -5.33 20.24
C SER A 212 13.33 -6.29 21.28
N PRO A 213 13.40 -7.62 21.05
CA PRO A 213 13.02 -8.61 22.05
C PRO A 213 13.77 -8.48 23.38
N GLN A 214 15.01 -7.98 23.36
CA GLN A 214 15.83 -7.77 24.56
C GLN A 214 15.17 -6.81 25.55
N ASP A 215 14.53 -5.74 25.02
CA ASP A 215 13.89 -4.68 25.81
C ASP A 215 12.47 -5.06 26.27
N ALA A 216 11.95 -6.21 25.82
CA ALA A 216 10.56 -6.61 26.04
C ALA A 216 10.32 -7.06 27.48
N LYS A 217 9.60 -6.26 28.26
CA LYS A 217 9.24 -6.61 29.66
C LYS A 217 8.13 -7.67 29.75
N PHE A 218 7.41 -7.94 28.67
CA PHE A 218 6.31 -8.91 28.59
C PHE A 218 6.74 -10.33 28.22
N LEU A 219 8.02 -10.53 27.88
CA LEU A 219 8.64 -11.85 27.62
C LEU A 219 9.44 -12.31 28.84
N THR A 220 9.42 -13.61 29.13
CA THR A 220 10.30 -14.21 30.12
C THR A 220 11.74 -14.26 29.63
N LYS A 221 12.70 -14.54 30.52
CA LYS A 221 14.12 -14.66 30.13
C LYS A 221 14.32 -15.79 29.10
N GLU A 222 13.64 -16.92 29.29
CA GLU A 222 13.69 -18.08 28.42
C GLU A 222 13.08 -17.77 27.04
N GLU A 223 11.95 -17.06 27.01
CA GLU A 223 11.30 -16.63 25.76
C GLU A 223 12.17 -15.66 24.97
N LYS A 224 12.85 -14.72 25.64
CA LYS A 224 13.80 -13.80 24.99
C LYS A 224 14.98 -14.56 24.41
N SER A 225 15.59 -15.44 25.19
CA SER A 225 16.76 -16.23 24.77
C SER A 225 16.42 -17.09 23.55
N ALA A 226 15.30 -17.82 23.59
CA ALA A 226 14.87 -18.66 22.48
C ALA A 226 14.60 -17.85 21.19
N LEU A 227 13.99 -16.66 21.33
CA LEU A 227 13.72 -15.81 20.17
C LEU A 227 14.99 -15.24 19.56
N LEU A 228 15.91 -14.75 20.39
CA LEU A 228 17.20 -14.20 19.95
C LEU A 228 18.13 -15.26 19.34
N GLU A 229 18.14 -16.46 19.87
CA GLU A 229 18.91 -17.58 19.35
C GLU A 229 18.49 -17.94 17.91
N VAL A 230 17.19 -18.08 17.66
CA VAL A 230 16.68 -18.38 16.31
C VAL A 230 16.99 -17.24 15.33
N MET A 231 16.88 -15.99 15.77
CA MET A 231 17.19 -14.84 14.92
C MET A 231 18.68 -14.75 14.60
N ALA A 232 19.56 -15.02 15.57
CA ALA A 232 21.02 -15.06 15.35
C ALA A 232 21.41 -16.17 14.36
N LEU A 233 20.79 -17.35 14.44
CA LEU A 233 21.00 -18.43 13.48
C LEU A 233 20.55 -18.05 12.06
N GLU A 234 19.42 -17.32 11.93
CA GLU A 234 18.96 -16.84 10.62
C GLU A 234 19.90 -15.78 10.03
N ASP A 235 20.49 -14.94 10.85
CA ASP A 235 21.39 -13.88 10.39
C ASP A 235 22.74 -14.45 9.91
N THR A 236 23.31 -15.46 10.58
CA THR A 236 24.52 -16.16 10.12
C THR A 236 24.31 -16.82 8.75
N VAL A 237 23.15 -17.47 8.53
CA VAL A 237 22.82 -18.10 7.23
C VAL A 237 22.65 -17.04 6.11
N LYS A 238 22.15 -15.85 6.42
CA LYS A 238 22.02 -14.75 5.43
C LYS A 238 23.38 -14.18 5.03
N GLU A 239 24.31 -14.03 5.96
CA GLU A 239 25.66 -13.52 5.68
C GLU A 239 26.46 -14.44 4.75
N GLU A 240 26.24 -15.76 4.86
CA GLU A 240 26.89 -16.76 4.01
C GLU A 240 26.29 -16.88 2.61
N SER A 241 24.97 -16.60 2.44
CA SER A 241 24.22 -16.99 1.24
C SER A 241 23.90 -15.85 0.26
N GLY A 242 24.23 -14.57 0.55
CA GLY A 242 23.69 -13.44 -0.19
C GLY A 242 24.61 -12.88 -1.30
N PRO A 243 24.08 -12.63 -2.52
CA PRO A 243 24.79 -11.78 -3.48
C PRO A 243 24.95 -10.36 -2.89
N ARG A 244 26.18 -9.86 -2.94
CA ARG A 244 26.57 -8.62 -2.27
C ARG A 244 26.22 -7.40 -3.14
N GLY A 245 25.24 -6.60 -2.71
CA GLY A 245 25.18 -5.18 -3.03
C GLY A 245 23.93 -4.71 -3.82
N VAL A 246 23.53 -3.49 -3.53
CA VAL A 246 22.47 -2.71 -4.21
C VAL A 246 22.73 -2.64 -5.73
N LEU A 247 23.97 -2.53 -6.15
CA LEU A 247 24.38 -2.42 -7.56
C LEU A 247 24.05 -3.69 -8.35
N ALA A 248 24.11 -4.87 -7.74
CA ALA A 248 23.76 -6.13 -8.39
C ALA A 248 22.24 -6.21 -8.67
N ALA A 249 21.41 -5.72 -7.75
CA ALA A 249 19.96 -5.62 -7.97
C ALA A 249 19.63 -4.60 -9.09
N MET A 250 20.30 -3.44 -9.11
CA MET A 250 20.11 -2.42 -10.14
C MET A 250 20.52 -2.88 -11.55
N LYS A 251 21.52 -3.75 -11.67
CA LYS A 251 21.96 -4.33 -12.95
C LYS A 251 21.09 -5.50 -13.42
N ASN A 252 20.19 -6.01 -12.58
CA ASN A 252 19.36 -7.17 -12.92
C ASN A 252 18.14 -6.78 -13.76
N GLY A 253 18.12 -7.18 -15.03
CA GLY A 253 17.02 -6.90 -15.95
C GLY A 253 15.66 -7.43 -15.49
N LYS A 254 15.61 -8.51 -14.68
CA LYS A 254 14.35 -9.00 -14.10
C LYS A 254 13.78 -8.00 -13.08
N VAL A 255 14.62 -7.30 -12.32
CA VAL A 255 14.19 -6.27 -11.37
C VAL A 255 13.48 -5.14 -12.13
N TRP A 256 14.06 -4.63 -13.21
CA TRP A 256 13.44 -3.61 -14.05
C TRP A 256 12.14 -4.08 -14.71
N TYR A 257 12.11 -5.34 -15.14
CA TYR A 257 10.92 -5.95 -15.71
C TYR A 257 9.74 -5.93 -14.73
N PHE A 258 9.96 -6.39 -13.50
CA PHE A 258 8.93 -6.35 -12.46
C PHE A 258 8.64 -4.94 -11.94
N THR A 259 9.60 -4.02 -12.02
CA THR A 259 9.36 -2.59 -11.76
C THR A 259 8.31 -2.02 -12.71
N VAL A 260 8.42 -2.31 -14.02
CA VAL A 260 7.44 -1.84 -15.00
C VAL A 260 6.06 -2.47 -14.77
N ILE A 261 5.99 -3.78 -14.48
CA ILE A 261 4.71 -4.45 -14.14
C ILE A 261 4.07 -3.79 -12.92
N TYR A 262 4.85 -3.55 -11.85
CA TYR A 262 4.36 -2.93 -10.64
C TYR A 262 3.97 -1.47 -10.84
N PHE A 263 4.70 -0.73 -11.66
CA PHE A 263 4.36 0.63 -12.05
C PHE A 263 3.00 0.71 -12.77
N CYS A 264 2.77 -0.18 -13.75
CA CYS A 264 1.47 -0.27 -14.44
C CYS A 264 0.33 -0.66 -13.48
N LEU A 265 0.60 -1.56 -12.53
CA LEU A 265 -0.36 -1.91 -11.47
C LEU A 265 -0.71 -0.69 -10.64
N GLN A 266 0.29 0.07 -10.19
CA GLN A 266 0.08 1.23 -9.34
C GLN A 266 -0.66 2.37 -10.05
N ILE A 267 -0.48 2.52 -11.37
CA ILE A 267 -1.30 3.45 -12.17
C ILE A 267 -2.78 3.06 -12.11
N ALA A 268 -3.11 1.78 -12.27
CA ALA A 268 -4.49 1.32 -12.16
C ALA A 268 -5.04 1.49 -10.74
N VAL A 269 -4.28 1.09 -9.72
CA VAL A 269 -4.67 1.21 -8.31
C VAL A 269 -4.96 2.65 -7.92
N TYR A 270 -4.00 3.56 -8.11
CA TYR A 270 -4.17 4.96 -7.69
C TYR A 270 -5.08 5.74 -8.62
N GLY A 271 -5.11 5.38 -9.91
CA GLY A 271 -6.05 5.96 -10.87
C GLY A 271 -7.51 5.69 -10.53
N VAL A 272 -7.82 4.53 -9.94
CA VAL A 272 -9.15 4.24 -9.40
C VAL A 272 -9.31 4.85 -8.01
N THR A 273 -8.38 4.60 -7.10
CA THR A 273 -8.52 4.92 -5.67
C THR A 273 -8.72 6.41 -5.40
N PHE A 274 -7.93 7.29 -6.02
CA PHE A 274 -8.03 8.74 -5.78
C PHE A 274 -9.31 9.37 -6.29
N TYR A 275 -9.94 8.75 -7.28
CA TYR A 275 -11.14 9.27 -7.89
C TYR A 275 -12.40 8.46 -7.58
N LEU A 276 -12.27 7.37 -6.81
CA LEU A 276 -13.39 6.48 -6.48
C LEU A 276 -14.58 7.23 -5.85
N PRO A 277 -14.40 8.11 -4.84
CA PRO A 277 -15.51 8.83 -4.26
C PRO A 277 -16.24 9.71 -5.28
N GLN A 278 -15.50 10.40 -6.14
CA GLN A 278 -16.07 11.26 -7.18
C GLN A 278 -16.78 10.44 -8.26
N GLN A 279 -16.21 9.31 -8.69
CA GLN A 279 -16.87 8.40 -9.63
C GLN A 279 -18.19 7.85 -9.08
N VAL A 280 -18.20 7.45 -7.81
CA VAL A 280 -19.44 6.97 -7.15
C VAL A 280 -20.46 8.11 -7.03
N ALA A 281 -20.03 9.32 -6.66
CA ALA A 281 -20.88 10.50 -6.59
C ALA A 281 -21.51 10.82 -7.95
N GLN A 282 -20.72 10.84 -9.03
CA GLN A 282 -21.20 11.07 -10.41
C GLN A 282 -22.17 9.97 -10.89
N LEU A 283 -21.84 8.69 -10.64
CA LEU A 283 -22.68 7.57 -11.02
C LEU A 283 -24.05 7.61 -10.34
N THR A 284 -24.10 8.01 -9.07
CA THR A 284 -25.32 7.99 -8.25
C THR A 284 -26.08 9.32 -8.23
N GLY A 285 -25.49 10.40 -8.75
CA GLY A 285 -26.05 11.75 -8.67
C GLY A 285 -26.04 12.33 -7.25
N GLN A 286 -25.27 11.74 -6.32
CA GLN A 286 -25.20 12.15 -4.93
C GLN A 286 -24.01 13.08 -4.66
N LYS A 287 -24.14 13.93 -3.65
CA LYS A 287 -22.98 14.66 -3.11
C LYS A 287 -22.07 13.73 -2.34
N VAL A 288 -20.75 14.03 -2.38
CA VAL A 288 -19.76 13.30 -1.59
C VAL A 288 -20.09 13.44 -0.11
N GLY A 289 -20.26 12.32 0.57
CA GLY A 289 -20.63 12.23 1.97
C GLY A 289 -20.77 10.76 2.39
N LEU A 290 -21.48 10.49 3.49
CA LEU A 290 -21.62 9.15 4.06
C LEU A 290 -22.15 8.11 3.07
N ALA A 291 -23.22 8.46 2.31
CA ALA A 291 -23.81 7.53 1.35
C ALA A 291 -22.81 7.12 0.25
N VAL A 292 -22.08 8.10 -0.31
CA VAL A 292 -21.00 7.85 -1.28
C VAL A 292 -19.88 7.05 -0.63
N GLY A 293 -19.51 7.36 0.62
CA GLY A 293 -18.51 6.61 1.37
C GLY A 293 -18.86 5.14 1.58
N LEU A 294 -20.14 4.85 1.93
CA LEU A 294 -20.63 3.47 2.07
C LEU A 294 -20.58 2.70 0.75
N LEU A 295 -20.98 3.34 -0.36
CA LEU A 295 -20.90 2.73 -1.69
C LEU A 295 -19.45 2.53 -2.13
N ALA A 296 -18.55 3.49 -1.84
CA ALA A 296 -17.13 3.38 -2.15
C ALA A 296 -16.41 2.31 -1.31
N ALA A 297 -16.96 1.88 -0.18
CA ALA A 297 -16.44 0.78 0.62
C ALA A 297 -16.72 -0.62 0.00
N ILE A 298 -17.78 -0.75 -0.79
CA ILE A 298 -18.21 -2.04 -1.38
C ILE A 298 -17.10 -2.70 -2.21
N PRO A 299 -16.43 -2.02 -3.13
CA PRO A 299 -15.32 -2.60 -3.90
C PRO A 299 -14.22 -3.21 -3.03
N TRP A 300 -13.85 -2.54 -1.95
CA TRP A 300 -12.78 -2.98 -1.05
C TRP A 300 -13.21 -4.17 -0.20
N PHE A 301 -14.47 -4.19 0.25
CA PHE A 301 -15.05 -5.33 0.95
C PHE A 301 -14.93 -6.62 0.11
N PHE A 302 -15.43 -6.60 -1.12
CA PHE A 302 -15.32 -7.76 -2.02
C PHE A 302 -13.87 -8.04 -2.43
N GLY A 303 -13.05 -7.00 -2.56
CA GLY A 303 -11.62 -7.10 -2.88
C GLY A 303 -10.83 -7.93 -1.86
N ILE A 304 -11.14 -7.80 -0.57
CA ILE A 304 -10.50 -8.60 0.50
C ILE A 304 -10.76 -10.09 0.28
N PHE A 305 -12.01 -10.47 0.03
CA PHE A 305 -12.37 -11.87 -0.23
C PHE A 305 -11.76 -12.39 -1.53
N ALA A 306 -11.81 -11.58 -2.60
CA ALA A 306 -11.20 -11.94 -3.88
C ALA A 306 -9.70 -12.21 -3.73
N CYS A 307 -8.97 -11.34 -3.04
CA CYS A 307 -7.55 -11.48 -2.76
C CYS A 307 -7.24 -12.80 -2.02
N TYR A 308 -8.06 -13.17 -1.04
CA TYR A 308 -7.89 -14.41 -0.29
C TYR A 308 -8.13 -15.66 -1.17
N PHE A 309 -9.28 -15.72 -1.87
CA PHE A 309 -9.64 -16.90 -2.66
C PHE A 309 -8.76 -17.08 -3.89
N ILE A 310 -8.46 -15.98 -4.60
CA ILE A 310 -7.59 -15.99 -5.77
C ILE A 310 -6.15 -16.31 -5.36
N GLY A 311 -5.67 -15.78 -4.24
CA GLY A 311 -4.36 -16.11 -3.70
C GLY A 311 -4.20 -17.60 -3.42
N LYS A 312 -5.25 -18.26 -2.90
CA LYS A 312 -5.29 -19.71 -2.73
C LYS A 312 -5.30 -20.47 -4.07
N ALA A 313 -6.02 -19.98 -5.06
CA ALA A 313 -6.11 -20.62 -6.38
C ALA A 313 -4.80 -20.49 -7.17
N ALA A 314 -4.04 -19.41 -6.97
CA ALA A 314 -2.76 -19.13 -7.62
C ALA A 314 -1.56 -19.79 -6.91
N ASN A 315 -1.65 -21.05 -6.51
CA ASN A 315 -0.69 -21.74 -5.66
C ASN A 315 0.53 -22.32 -6.41
N THR A 316 0.51 -22.42 -7.74
CA THR A 316 1.62 -22.89 -8.57
C THR A 316 2.13 -21.76 -9.49
N VAL A 317 3.37 -21.89 -10.00
CA VAL A 317 3.98 -20.90 -10.91
C VAL A 317 3.14 -20.69 -12.16
N VAL A 318 2.65 -21.77 -12.76
CA VAL A 318 1.78 -21.70 -13.95
C VAL A 318 0.47 -21.01 -13.61
N ARG A 319 -0.19 -21.39 -12.51
CA ARG A 319 -1.43 -20.76 -12.08
C ARG A 319 -1.25 -19.29 -11.74
N ARG A 320 -0.14 -18.89 -11.07
CA ARG A 320 0.18 -17.48 -10.81
C ARG A 320 0.28 -16.68 -12.09
N ARG A 321 0.93 -17.21 -13.12
CA ARG A 321 1.02 -16.54 -14.42
C ARG A 321 -0.35 -16.40 -15.08
N VAL A 322 -1.13 -17.48 -15.14
CA VAL A 322 -2.48 -17.47 -15.75
C VAL A 322 -3.40 -16.50 -15.00
N TRP A 323 -3.48 -16.63 -13.66
CA TRP A 323 -4.28 -15.72 -12.83
C TRP A 323 -3.78 -14.28 -12.94
N GLY A 324 -2.47 -14.01 -12.83
CA GLY A 324 -1.91 -12.67 -12.94
C GLY A 324 -2.22 -12.01 -14.28
N THR A 325 -2.07 -12.74 -15.39
CA THR A 325 -2.43 -12.26 -16.73
C THR A 325 -3.92 -11.97 -16.86
N GLY A 326 -4.77 -12.92 -16.44
CA GLY A 326 -6.24 -12.77 -16.48
C GLY A 326 -6.75 -11.60 -15.63
N LEU A 327 -6.18 -11.41 -14.45
CA LEU A 327 -6.54 -10.32 -13.55
C LEU A 327 -6.13 -8.94 -14.11
N PHE A 328 -4.97 -8.83 -14.76
CA PHE A 328 -4.59 -7.59 -15.44
C PHE A 328 -5.55 -7.26 -16.59
N ILE A 329 -5.92 -8.26 -17.42
CA ILE A 329 -6.92 -8.09 -18.48
C ILE A 329 -8.26 -7.67 -17.87
N SER A 330 -8.73 -8.38 -16.82
CA SER A 330 -9.95 -8.05 -16.09
C SER A 330 -9.92 -6.62 -15.54
N THR A 331 -8.80 -6.17 -14.95
CA THR A 331 -8.63 -4.81 -14.46
C THR A 331 -8.85 -3.78 -15.57
N GLY A 332 -8.20 -3.95 -16.74
CA GLY A 332 -8.35 -3.05 -17.87
C GLY A 332 -9.78 -3.01 -18.41
N LEU A 333 -10.38 -4.18 -18.65
CA LEU A 333 -11.75 -4.31 -19.15
C LEU A 333 -12.77 -3.71 -18.17
N CYS A 334 -12.60 -3.93 -16.87
CA CYS A 334 -13.51 -3.41 -15.86
C CYS A 334 -13.38 -1.89 -15.68
N ILE A 335 -12.16 -1.33 -15.81
CA ILE A 335 -11.97 0.13 -15.85
C ILE A 335 -12.69 0.70 -17.09
N PHE A 336 -12.56 0.08 -18.26
CA PHE A 336 -13.29 0.49 -19.46
C PHE A 336 -14.82 0.36 -19.27
N GLY A 337 -15.28 -0.76 -18.71
CA GLY A 337 -16.68 -0.97 -18.42
C GLY A 337 -17.27 0.07 -17.46
N SER A 338 -16.49 0.49 -16.44
CA SER A 338 -16.96 1.52 -15.51
C SER A 338 -17.08 2.90 -16.18
N ALA A 339 -16.14 3.24 -17.06
CA ALA A 339 -16.19 4.47 -17.84
C ALA A 339 -17.39 4.48 -18.80
N TRP A 340 -17.59 3.36 -19.50
CA TRP A 340 -18.73 3.17 -20.40
C TRP A 340 -20.08 3.24 -19.68
N ALA A 341 -20.20 2.58 -18.52
CA ALA A 341 -21.42 2.60 -17.71
C ALA A 341 -21.72 4.00 -17.18
N GLY A 342 -20.68 4.78 -16.82
CA GLY A 342 -20.82 6.17 -16.43
C GLY A 342 -21.36 7.05 -17.55
N ALA A 343 -20.78 6.91 -18.75
CA ALA A 343 -21.24 7.65 -19.94
C ALA A 343 -22.69 7.33 -20.36
N ASN A 344 -23.17 6.12 -20.05
CA ASN A 344 -24.54 5.69 -20.36
C ASN A 344 -25.51 5.79 -19.17
N HIS A 345 -25.16 6.49 -18.10
CA HIS A 345 -26.00 6.68 -16.90
C HIS A 345 -26.49 5.37 -16.25
N MET A 346 -25.60 4.36 -16.18
CA MET A 346 -25.89 3.03 -15.58
C MET A 346 -25.17 2.87 -14.23
N PRO A 347 -25.63 3.48 -13.12
CA PRO A 347 -24.87 3.55 -11.86
C PRO A 347 -24.58 2.17 -11.26
N ALA A 348 -25.54 1.27 -11.23
CA ALA A 348 -25.35 -0.07 -10.68
C ALA A 348 -24.27 -0.85 -11.44
N LEU A 349 -24.27 -0.78 -12.77
CA LEU A 349 -23.30 -1.46 -13.62
C LEU A 349 -21.89 -0.82 -13.45
N GLY A 350 -21.83 0.51 -13.32
CA GLY A 350 -20.59 1.22 -13.03
C GLY A 350 -19.95 0.77 -11.72
N ILE A 351 -20.72 0.65 -10.64
CA ILE A 351 -20.24 0.16 -9.34
C ILE A 351 -19.81 -1.31 -9.43
N ILE A 352 -20.53 -2.15 -10.16
CA ILE A 352 -20.13 -3.55 -10.39
C ILE A 352 -18.76 -3.61 -11.08
N PHE A 353 -18.58 -2.87 -12.17
CA PHE A 353 -17.30 -2.85 -12.87
C PHE A 353 -16.15 -2.31 -12.00
N ILE A 354 -16.38 -1.24 -11.23
CA ILE A 354 -15.38 -0.74 -10.26
C ILE A 354 -15.05 -1.83 -9.24
N THR A 355 -16.06 -2.53 -8.72
CA THR A 355 -15.84 -3.61 -7.75
C THR A 355 -15.00 -4.73 -8.34
N LEU A 356 -15.29 -5.17 -9.56
CA LEU A 356 -14.49 -6.19 -10.25
C LEU A 356 -13.07 -5.72 -10.56
N ALA A 357 -12.87 -4.44 -10.90
CA ALA A 357 -11.54 -3.86 -11.09
C ALA A 357 -10.74 -3.90 -9.79
N VAL A 358 -11.34 -3.48 -8.66
CA VAL A 358 -10.69 -3.52 -7.33
C VAL A 358 -10.37 -4.95 -6.91
N CYS A 359 -11.29 -5.89 -7.06
CA CYS A 359 -11.05 -7.31 -6.81
C CYS A 359 -9.86 -7.83 -7.62
N SER A 360 -9.79 -7.43 -8.89
CA SER A 360 -8.72 -7.86 -9.80
C SER A 360 -7.37 -7.27 -9.40
N PHE A 361 -7.22 -5.96 -9.32
CA PHE A 361 -5.91 -5.36 -9.04
C PHE A 361 -5.40 -5.66 -7.61
N LEU A 362 -6.28 -5.77 -6.63
CA LEU A 362 -5.88 -6.14 -5.28
C LEU A 362 -5.33 -7.57 -5.21
N SER A 363 -5.92 -8.48 -5.99
CA SER A 363 -5.47 -9.87 -6.07
C SER A 363 -4.16 -10.03 -6.87
N ILE A 364 -3.83 -9.09 -7.76
CA ILE A 364 -2.55 -9.08 -8.49
C ILE A 364 -1.37 -8.86 -7.55
N GLY A 365 -1.51 -8.02 -6.53
CA GLY A 365 -0.42 -7.62 -5.64
C GLY A 365 0.38 -8.81 -5.10
N PRO A 366 -0.22 -9.76 -4.35
CA PRO A 366 0.47 -10.95 -3.85
C PRO A 366 1.09 -11.81 -4.96
N ILE A 367 0.42 -11.94 -6.10
CA ILE A 367 0.92 -12.70 -7.25
C ILE A 367 2.17 -12.03 -7.83
N ALA A 368 2.12 -10.72 -8.09
CA ALA A 368 3.24 -9.97 -8.66
C ALA A 368 4.47 -10.01 -7.74
N TRP A 369 4.28 -9.82 -6.42
CA TRP A 369 5.36 -9.87 -5.44
C TRP A 369 5.97 -11.27 -5.26
N SER A 370 5.24 -12.34 -5.57
CA SER A 370 5.77 -13.70 -5.46
C SER A 370 6.93 -13.98 -6.44
N TYR A 371 7.04 -13.25 -7.55
CA TYR A 371 8.13 -13.43 -8.51
C TYR A 371 9.45 -12.80 -8.04
N PRO A 372 9.52 -11.50 -7.69
CA PRO A 372 10.77 -10.91 -7.18
C PRO A 372 11.31 -11.65 -5.95
N THR A 373 10.46 -12.07 -5.04
CA THR A 373 10.87 -12.81 -3.83
C THR A 373 11.40 -14.21 -4.13
N ALA A 374 11.08 -14.79 -5.29
CA ALA A 374 11.58 -16.11 -5.67
C ALA A 374 13.01 -16.07 -6.26
N PHE A 375 13.42 -14.97 -6.92
CA PHE A 375 14.77 -14.89 -7.55
C PHE A 375 15.72 -13.93 -6.85
N LEU A 376 15.24 -13.09 -5.96
CA LEU A 376 16.08 -12.19 -5.16
C LEU A 376 16.37 -12.81 -3.79
N THR A 377 17.65 -12.89 -3.43
CA THR A 377 18.11 -13.44 -2.15
C THR A 377 19.09 -12.50 -1.47
N GLY A 378 19.27 -12.64 -0.16
CA GLY A 378 20.25 -11.87 0.62
C GLY A 378 20.04 -10.34 0.56
N THR A 379 21.14 -9.58 0.57
CA THR A 379 21.11 -8.11 0.53
C THR A 379 20.58 -7.55 -0.80
N ALA A 380 20.74 -8.30 -1.91
CA ALA A 380 20.16 -7.94 -3.20
C ALA A 380 18.62 -8.02 -3.20
N ALA A 381 18.01 -8.88 -2.36
CA ALA A 381 16.55 -8.94 -2.22
C ALA A 381 16.01 -7.64 -1.63
N ALA A 382 16.58 -7.15 -0.54
CA ALA A 382 16.15 -5.90 0.08
C ALA A 382 16.24 -4.72 -0.90
N ALA A 383 17.37 -4.62 -1.62
CA ALA A 383 17.60 -3.56 -2.60
C ALA A 383 16.67 -3.67 -3.82
N GLY A 384 16.50 -4.87 -4.37
CA GLY A 384 15.64 -5.08 -5.55
C GLY A 384 14.15 -4.88 -5.23
N ILE A 385 13.69 -5.38 -4.09
CA ILE A 385 12.31 -5.15 -3.60
C ILE A 385 12.09 -3.66 -3.34
N GLY A 386 13.04 -2.98 -2.69
CA GLY A 386 12.99 -1.54 -2.47
C GLY A 386 12.90 -0.75 -3.79
N LEU A 387 13.73 -1.09 -4.78
CA LEU A 387 13.71 -0.46 -6.10
C LEU A 387 12.37 -0.65 -6.82
N ILE A 388 11.86 -1.89 -6.85
CA ILE A 388 10.56 -2.20 -7.44
C ILE A 388 9.45 -1.41 -6.74
N ASN A 389 9.47 -1.34 -5.42
CA ASN A 389 8.48 -0.61 -4.64
C ASN A 389 8.54 0.90 -4.88
N SER A 390 9.71 1.51 -4.72
CA SER A 390 9.88 2.97 -4.85
C SER A 390 9.56 3.45 -6.26
N LEU A 391 10.16 2.84 -7.30
CA LEU A 391 9.90 3.23 -8.69
C LEU A 391 8.50 2.82 -9.17
N GLY A 392 8.01 1.66 -8.73
CA GLY A 392 6.66 1.24 -9.07
C GLY A 392 5.59 2.17 -8.49
N ASN A 393 5.77 2.63 -7.25
CA ASN A 393 4.85 3.60 -6.63
C ASN A 393 4.80 4.97 -7.35
N LEU A 394 5.80 5.30 -8.19
CA LEU A 394 5.71 6.47 -9.08
C LEU A 394 4.55 6.35 -10.10
N GLY A 395 3.98 5.17 -10.31
CA GLY A 395 2.70 5.02 -11.00
C GLY A 395 1.57 5.84 -10.37
N GLY A 396 1.61 6.02 -9.04
CA GLY A 396 0.69 6.92 -8.34
C GLY A 396 0.89 8.40 -8.64
N PHE A 397 2.11 8.81 -9.02
CA PHE A 397 2.36 10.16 -9.56
C PHE A 397 1.78 10.31 -10.98
N VAL A 398 2.00 9.32 -11.81
CA VAL A 398 1.60 9.38 -13.23
C VAL A 398 0.08 9.25 -13.41
N ALA A 399 -0.60 8.44 -12.60
CA ALA A 399 -2.01 8.13 -12.77
C ALA A 399 -2.94 9.36 -12.81
N PRO A 400 -2.93 10.27 -11.82
CA PRO A 400 -3.81 11.44 -11.85
C PRO A 400 -3.43 12.41 -12.97
N ILE A 401 -2.15 12.58 -13.27
CA ILE A 401 -1.68 13.44 -14.36
C ILE A 401 -2.15 12.89 -15.71
N LEU A 402 -1.96 11.60 -15.98
CA LEU A 402 -2.42 10.95 -17.20
C LEU A 402 -3.92 11.12 -17.40
N ARG A 403 -4.72 10.85 -16.37
CA ARG A 403 -6.17 11.02 -16.41
C ARG A 403 -6.58 12.44 -16.77
N THR A 404 -6.01 13.43 -16.09
CA THR A 404 -6.37 14.83 -16.28
C THR A 404 -5.89 15.36 -17.62
N THR A 405 -4.66 15.05 -18.04
CA THR A 405 -4.11 15.48 -19.35
C THR A 405 -4.95 14.93 -20.48
N VAL A 406 -5.34 13.65 -20.45
CA VAL A 406 -6.17 13.05 -21.50
C VAL A 406 -7.57 13.69 -21.52
N ASN A 407 -8.19 13.94 -20.37
CA ASN A 407 -9.48 14.63 -20.30
C ASN A 407 -9.42 16.03 -20.92
N GLN A 408 -8.38 16.79 -20.62
CA GLN A 408 -8.17 18.13 -21.18
C GLN A 408 -7.91 18.08 -22.69
N ALA A 409 -7.04 17.18 -23.14
CA ALA A 409 -6.70 17.03 -24.56
C ALA A 409 -7.88 16.57 -25.43
N THR A 410 -8.82 15.84 -24.86
CA THR A 410 -10.01 15.31 -25.55
C THR A 410 -11.26 16.16 -25.31
N ALA A 411 -11.15 17.26 -24.56
CA ALA A 411 -12.29 18.08 -24.13
C ALA A 411 -13.43 17.20 -23.50
N SER A 412 -13.05 16.22 -22.70
CA SER A 412 -13.99 15.27 -22.11
C SER A 412 -14.67 15.87 -20.87
N ASP A 413 -15.85 16.45 -21.04
CA ASP A 413 -16.64 17.03 -19.93
C ASP A 413 -17.02 16.01 -18.85
N THR A 414 -17.18 14.75 -19.23
CA THR A 414 -17.52 13.65 -18.31
C THR A 414 -16.30 13.04 -17.60
N GLY A 415 -15.10 13.40 -18.01
CA GLY A 415 -13.86 12.78 -17.50
C GLY A 415 -13.64 11.32 -17.94
N THR A 416 -14.45 10.81 -18.85
CA THR A 416 -14.47 9.40 -19.27
C THR A 416 -13.20 8.98 -20.01
N MET A 417 -12.66 9.86 -20.87
CA MET A 417 -11.48 9.54 -21.67
C MET A 417 -10.22 9.31 -20.84
N GLY A 418 -10.05 10.07 -19.75
CA GLY A 418 -8.97 9.84 -18.80
C GLY A 418 -9.08 8.50 -18.08
N VAL A 419 -10.31 8.03 -17.80
CA VAL A 419 -10.53 6.69 -17.21
C VAL A 419 -10.16 5.61 -18.23
N TYR A 420 -10.51 5.77 -19.51
CA TYR A 420 -10.07 4.85 -20.57
C TYR A 420 -8.54 4.80 -20.67
N ALA A 421 -7.85 5.93 -20.59
CA ALA A 421 -6.39 5.97 -20.64
C ALA A 421 -5.74 5.15 -19.49
N LEU A 422 -6.31 5.21 -18.30
CA LEU A 422 -5.85 4.39 -17.17
C LEU A 422 -6.05 2.89 -17.41
N GLY A 423 -7.14 2.50 -18.09
CA GLY A 423 -7.47 1.11 -18.38
C GLY A 423 -6.58 0.46 -19.46
N VAL A 424 -5.80 1.23 -20.23
CA VAL A 424 -4.88 0.68 -21.25
C VAL A 424 -3.66 0.00 -20.63
N LEU A 425 -3.07 0.60 -19.59
CA LEU A 425 -1.80 0.14 -19.02
C LEU A 425 -1.85 -1.26 -18.39
N PRO A 426 -2.96 -1.71 -17.76
CA PRO A 426 -3.12 -3.10 -17.36
C PRO A 426 -2.93 -4.12 -18.48
N PHE A 427 -3.29 -3.82 -19.72
CA PHE A 427 -3.05 -4.75 -20.85
C PHE A 427 -1.57 -4.90 -21.18
N LEU A 428 -0.77 -3.82 -21.08
CA LEU A 428 0.69 -3.91 -21.18
C LEU A 428 1.25 -4.81 -20.08
N ALA A 429 0.82 -4.61 -18.85
CA ALA A 429 1.24 -5.45 -17.73
C ALA A 429 0.77 -6.91 -17.89
N ALA A 430 -0.41 -7.15 -18.47
CA ALA A 430 -0.89 -8.50 -18.80
C ALA A 430 0.02 -9.19 -19.81
N ALA A 431 0.41 -8.51 -20.88
CA ALA A 431 1.34 -9.04 -21.88
C ALA A 431 2.71 -9.37 -21.26
N MET A 432 3.22 -8.48 -20.40
CA MET A 432 4.45 -8.71 -19.66
C MET A 432 4.28 -9.90 -18.69
N MET A 433 3.19 -9.97 -17.92
CA MET A 433 2.95 -11.08 -17.00
C MET A 433 2.86 -12.42 -17.74
N PHE A 434 2.20 -12.46 -18.87
CA PHE A 434 2.17 -13.67 -19.72
C PHE A 434 3.57 -14.07 -20.21
N ALA A 435 4.40 -13.09 -20.57
CA ALA A 435 5.78 -13.33 -21.07
C ALA A 435 6.75 -13.79 -19.98
N THR A 436 6.36 -13.82 -18.68
CA THR A 436 7.19 -14.35 -17.59
C THR A 436 7.53 -15.83 -17.75
N LYS A 437 6.82 -16.57 -18.64
CA LYS A 437 7.20 -17.95 -19.03
C LYS A 437 8.66 -18.07 -19.50
N ARG A 438 9.26 -16.96 -19.97
CA ARG A 438 10.67 -16.92 -20.41
C ARG A 438 11.67 -16.91 -19.24
N PHE A 439 11.21 -16.67 -18.00
CA PHE A 439 12.05 -16.59 -16.81
C PHE A 439 12.04 -17.89 -15.96
N LYS A 440 11.73 -19.04 -16.58
CA LYS A 440 11.77 -20.33 -15.89
C LYS A 440 13.13 -20.53 -15.18
N ASN A 441 13.07 -20.82 -13.88
CA ASN A 441 14.23 -21.24 -13.09
C ASN A 441 14.24 -22.77 -13.00
N LYS A 442 15.43 -23.40 -12.85
CA LYS A 442 15.56 -24.84 -12.59
C LYS A 442 14.71 -25.35 -11.42
N ALA A 443 14.48 -24.50 -10.41
CA ALA A 443 13.61 -24.81 -9.28
C ALA A 443 12.12 -24.93 -9.69
N ASP A 444 11.68 -24.17 -10.67
CA ASP A 444 10.29 -24.21 -11.17
C ASP A 444 10.03 -25.51 -11.96
N GLU A 445 11.05 -26.05 -12.65
CA GLU A 445 10.97 -27.32 -13.39
C GLU A 445 10.87 -28.54 -12.45
N LEU A 446 11.41 -28.43 -11.24
CA LEU A 446 11.32 -29.47 -10.21
C LEU A 446 9.97 -29.50 -9.48
N LEU A 447 9.26 -28.36 -9.48
CA LEU A 447 7.93 -28.22 -8.88
C LEU A 447 6.78 -28.48 -9.87
N GLU A 448 7.08 -28.56 -11.17
CA GLU A 448 6.12 -28.91 -12.24
C GLU A 448 6.08 -30.44 -12.51
N LYS A 449 7.04 -31.22 -11.99
CA LYS A 449 7.07 -32.68 -11.98
C LYS A 449 6.47 -33.26 -10.68
#